data_00fea04faef0c107995c1303ebbdbe2d
#
_entry.id   00fea04faef0c107995c1303ebbdbe2d
#
_cell.length_a   1.000
_cell.length_b   1.000
_cell.length_c   1.000
_cell.angle_alpha   90.00
_cell.angle_beta   90.00
_cell.angle_gamma   90.00
#
_symmetry.space_group_name_H-M   'P 1'
#
loop_
_entity.id
_entity.type
_entity.pdbx_description
1 polymer ?
#
loop_
_entity_poly.entity_id
_entity_poly.type
_entity_poly.pdbx_seq_one_letter_code
_entity_poly.pdbx_strand_id
1 'polypeptide(L)'
;MENNRYIDKKLVAIGEALIDFIPDSAGGAIKDVNAFLPTVGGAPANVCGAFTKLGGRSEMITQLGMDGFGDKILEVFKNAGIGSNYVKRTNRANTSLAFVALKEDGNREFSFYRNPGADMLFEADGVKEDWFEDAYALHFCSVSLGDFPMKEAHRRAIQYAHANNVIISFDPNLRPALWKEQNEMIQTVKEFIPMADILKISDEELKSI
;
A
#
# COMPACT_ATOMS: atom_id res chain seq x y z
N MET A 1 -30.82 19.64 8.40
CA MET A 1 -30.05 18.37 8.30
C MET A 1 -29.14 18.54 7.09
N GLU A 2 -27.88 18.88 7.30
CA GLU A 2 -26.89 18.89 6.22
C GLU A 2 -26.77 17.46 5.71
N ASN A 3 -27.15 17.25 4.45
CA ASN A 3 -26.91 16.00 3.75
C ASN A 3 -25.41 15.74 3.82
N ASN A 4 -25.03 14.72 4.55
CA ASN A 4 -23.64 14.29 4.68
C ASN A 4 -23.17 13.77 3.30
N ARG A 5 -22.68 14.67 2.44
CA ARG A 5 -22.27 14.43 1.05
C ARG A 5 -21.19 13.35 0.88
N TYR A 6 -20.68 12.82 2.00
CA TYR A 6 -19.55 11.89 2.04
C TYR A 6 -19.96 10.45 2.35
N ILE A 7 -21.21 10.19 2.80
CA ILE A 7 -21.65 8.84 3.21
C ILE A 7 -21.61 7.83 2.05
N ASP A 8 -21.84 8.30 0.81
CA ASP A 8 -21.88 7.44 -0.37
C ASP A 8 -20.55 7.39 -1.14
N LYS A 9 -19.54 8.19 -0.74
CA LYS A 9 -18.24 8.24 -1.39
C LYS A 9 -17.29 7.18 -0.80
N LYS A 10 -16.31 6.75 -1.62
CA LYS A 10 -15.32 5.75 -1.23
C LYS A 10 -13.94 6.35 -0.96
N LEU A 11 -13.16 5.69 -0.13
CA LEU A 11 -11.71 5.82 -0.10
C LEU A 11 -11.13 4.96 -1.21
N VAL A 12 -10.26 5.53 -2.03
CA VAL A 12 -9.42 4.78 -2.97
C VAL A 12 -8.00 4.76 -2.40
N ALA A 13 -7.37 3.59 -2.32
CA ALA A 13 -5.96 3.50 -1.98
C ALA A 13 -5.17 2.87 -3.12
N ILE A 14 -3.93 3.33 -3.33
CA ILE A 14 -3.04 2.79 -4.37
C ILE A 14 -1.70 2.38 -3.75
N GLY A 15 -1.18 1.23 -4.16
CA GLY A 15 0.11 0.72 -3.72
C GLY A 15 0.14 -0.77 -3.53
N GLU A 16 0.96 -1.23 -2.59
CA GLU A 16 1.13 -2.65 -2.31
C GLU A 16 -0.01 -3.24 -1.48
N ALA A 17 -0.38 -4.47 -1.85
CA ALA A 17 -1.01 -5.45 -1.00
C ALA A 17 -0.14 -6.71 -1.04
N LEU A 18 0.24 -7.23 0.10
CA LEU A 18 1.23 -8.29 0.22
C LEU A 18 0.90 -9.27 1.36
N ILE A 19 1.69 -10.31 1.49
CA ILE A 19 1.61 -11.22 2.63
C ILE A 19 2.77 -10.94 3.57
N ASP A 20 2.45 -10.53 4.80
CA ASP A 20 3.37 -10.49 5.93
C ASP A 20 3.43 -11.88 6.59
N PHE A 21 4.60 -12.47 6.61
CA PHE A 21 4.90 -13.69 7.37
C PHE A 21 5.35 -13.29 8.77
N ILE A 22 4.44 -13.38 9.71
CA ILE A 22 4.66 -13.01 11.12
C ILE A 22 5.19 -14.23 11.87
N PRO A 23 6.27 -14.14 12.67
CA PRO A 23 6.78 -15.27 13.43
C PRO A 23 5.77 -15.71 14.50
N ASP A 24 5.73 -17.00 14.78
CA ASP A 24 4.92 -17.61 15.84
C ASP A 24 5.43 -17.26 17.25
N SER A 25 6.69 -16.84 17.34
CA SER A 25 7.36 -16.46 18.60
C SER A 25 8.21 -15.19 18.40
N ALA A 26 8.27 -14.35 19.44
CA ALA A 26 9.15 -13.18 19.47
C ALA A 26 10.53 -13.55 20.04
N GLY A 27 11.56 -12.75 19.72
CA GLY A 27 12.87 -12.84 20.39
C GLY A 27 13.97 -13.48 19.57
N GLY A 28 13.94 -13.35 18.22
CA GLY A 28 15.01 -13.88 17.38
C GLY A 28 15.18 -13.14 16.06
N ALA A 29 16.29 -13.41 15.36
CA ALA A 29 16.48 -13.00 13.97
C ALA A 29 15.64 -13.88 13.03
N ILE A 30 15.35 -13.41 11.81
CA ILE A 30 14.55 -14.17 10.81
C ILE A 30 15.11 -15.60 10.62
N LYS A 31 16.44 -15.76 10.63
CA LYS A 31 17.10 -17.08 10.46
C LYS A 31 16.79 -18.09 11.56
N ASP A 32 16.34 -17.63 12.73
CA ASP A 32 16.11 -18.47 13.90
C ASP A 32 14.61 -18.78 14.09
N VAL A 33 13.72 -18.22 13.24
CA VAL A 33 12.29 -18.46 13.28
C VAL A 33 11.94 -19.81 12.63
N ASN A 34 11.27 -20.68 13.38
CA ASN A 34 10.88 -22.00 12.89
C ASN A 34 9.53 -22.04 12.15
N ALA A 35 8.62 -21.12 12.47
CA ALA A 35 7.32 -21.06 11.84
C ALA A 35 6.84 -19.60 11.66
N PHE A 36 6.13 -19.37 10.57
CA PHE A 36 5.53 -18.08 10.24
C PHE A 36 4.04 -18.24 9.93
N LEU A 37 3.25 -17.27 10.35
CA LEU A 37 1.82 -17.16 10.05
C LEU A 37 1.61 -16.13 8.92
N PRO A 38 1.05 -16.52 7.76
CA PRO A 38 0.80 -15.61 6.66
C PRO A 38 -0.41 -14.71 6.95
N THR A 39 -0.19 -13.41 7.01
CA THR A 39 -1.20 -12.38 7.25
C THR A 39 -1.23 -11.42 6.06
N VAL A 40 -2.42 -11.01 5.62
CA VAL A 40 -2.54 -9.99 4.59
C VAL A 40 -2.14 -8.64 5.17
N GLY A 41 -1.25 -7.93 4.47
CA GLY A 41 -0.68 -6.65 4.83
C GLY A 41 -0.52 -5.73 3.62
N GLY A 42 0.35 -4.74 3.78
CA GLY A 42 0.52 -3.61 2.87
C GLY A 42 -0.10 -2.35 3.46
N ALA A 43 0.66 -1.26 3.53
CA ALA A 43 0.21 -0.06 4.22
C ALA A 43 -1.08 0.52 3.62
N PRO A 44 -1.23 0.70 2.28
CA PRO A 44 -2.47 1.18 1.68
C PRO A 44 -3.64 0.21 1.90
N ALA A 45 -3.40 -1.10 1.82
CA ALA A 45 -4.43 -2.12 2.05
C ALA A 45 -4.94 -2.09 3.50
N ASN A 46 -4.05 -1.87 4.47
CA ASN A 46 -4.41 -1.72 5.88
C ASN A 46 -5.29 -0.49 6.12
N VAL A 47 -5.05 0.62 5.42
CA VAL A 47 -5.90 1.83 5.48
C VAL A 47 -7.28 1.53 4.91
N CYS A 48 -7.39 0.83 3.77
CA CYS A 48 -8.67 0.36 3.25
C CYS A 48 -9.42 -0.49 4.28
N GLY A 49 -8.76 -1.47 4.89
CA GLY A 49 -9.35 -2.34 5.90
C GLY A 49 -9.85 -1.59 7.13
N ALA A 50 -9.04 -0.65 7.64
CA ALA A 50 -9.43 0.18 8.78
C ALA A 50 -10.63 1.06 8.45
N PHE A 51 -10.64 1.71 7.28
CA PHE A 51 -11.72 2.57 6.83
C PHE A 51 -13.03 1.80 6.67
N THR A 52 -12.97 0.61 6.06
CA THR A 52 -14.14 -0.26 5.89
C THR A 52 -14.67 -0.77 7.23
N LYS A 53 -13.78 -1.15 8.16
CA LYS A 53 -14.18 -1.56 9.52
C LYS A 53 -14.89 -0.45 10.30
N LEU A 54 -14.60 0.82 10.00
CA LEU A 54 -15.28 1.98 10.56
C LEU A 54 -16.59 2.33 9.84
N GLY A 55 -17.05 1.51 8.88
CA GLY A 55 -18.29 1.68 8.15
C GLY A 55 -18.18 2.44 6.83
N GLY A 56 -16.96 2.78 6.39
CA GLY A 56 -16.73 3.41 5.10
C GLY A 56 -16.68 2.38 3.95
N ARG A 57 -16.70 2.89 2.71
CA ARG A 57 -16.47 2.10 1.48
C ARG A 57 -15.04 2.33 1.01
N SER A 58 -14.30 1.30 0.64
CA SER A 58 -12.96 1.45 0.09
C SER A 58 -12.74 0.59 -1.15
N GLU A 59 -11.83 1.03 -2.03
CA GLU A 59 -11.35 0.30 -3.20
C GLU A 59 -9.82 0.33 -3.24
N MET A 60 -9.22 -0.80 -3.59
CA MET A 60 -7.76 -0.92 -3.66
C MET A 60 -7.27 -1.00 -5.10
N ILE A 61 -6.38 -0.07 -5.50
CA ILE A 61 -5.64 -0.12 -6.76
C ILE A 61 -4.31 -0.83 -6.49
N THR A 62 -4.17 -2.04 -6.98
CA THR A 62 -2.95 -2.84 -6.85
C THR A 62 -2.87 -3.92 -7.93
N GLN A 63 -1.77 -4.65 -7.96
CA GLN A 63 -1.64 -5.83 -8.82
C GLN A 63 -1.09 -7.00 -7.99
N LEU A 64 -1.70 -8.15 -8.17
CA LEU A 64 -1.34 -9.39 -7.48
C LEU A 64 -0.88 -10.44 -8.49
N GLY A 65 -0.03 -11.35 -8.05
CA GLY A 65 0.36 -12.50 -8.83
C GLY A 65 -0.82 -13.46 -9.06
N MET A 66 -0.78 -14.21 -10.17
CA MET A 66 -1.69 -15.36 -10.38
C MET A 66 -1.22 -16.55 -9.55
N ASP A 67 -1.21 -16.40 -8.24
CA ASP A 67 -0.72 -17.37 -7.27
C ASP A 67 -1.65 -17.45 -6.05
N GLY A 68 -1.45 -18.47 -5.20
CA GLY A 68 -2.29 -18.71 -4.02
C GLY A 68 -2.25 -17.58 -2.99
N PHE A 69 -1.19 -16.76 -2.95
CA PHE A 69 -1.13 -15.59 -2.06
C PHE A 69 -1.97 -14.44 -2.60
N GLY A 70 -1.98 -14.23 -3.91
CA GLY A 70 -2.90 -13.29 -4.55
C GLY A 70 -4.36 -13.67 -4.33
N ASP A 71 -4.69 -14.97 -4.40
CA ASP A 71 -6.04 -15.48 -4.11
C ASP A 71 -6.41 -15.25 -2.64
N LYS A 72 -5.47 -15.51 -1.70
CA LYS A 72 -5.66 -15.24 -0.27
C LYS A 72 -5.94 -13.75 0.00
N ILE A 73 -5.22 -12.83 -0.64
CA ILE A 73 -5.46 -11.39 -0.48
C ILE A 73 -6.87 -11.02 -0.94
N LEU A 74 -7.30 -11.51 -2.10
CA LEU A 74 -8.66 -11.25 -2.62
C LEU A 74 -9.76 -11.81 -1.71
N GLU A 75 -9.55 -12.99 -1.14
CA GLU A 75 -10.47 -13.58 -0.17
C GLU A 75 -10.57 -12.72 1.09
N VAL A 76 -9.43 -12.26 1.64
CA VAL A 76 -9.42 -11.39 2.81
C VAL A 76 -10.07 -10.05 2.51
N PHE A 77 -9.82 -9.45 1.34
CA PHE A 77 -10.48 -8.21 0.91
C PHE A 77 -11.99 -8.39 0.88
N LYS A 78 -12.48 -9.46 0.24
CA LYS A 78 -13.91 -9.79 0.19
C LYS A 78 -14.52 -9.93 1.60
N ASN A 79 -13.86 -10.66 2.49
CA ASN A 79 -14.33 -10.90 3.85
C ASN A 79 -14.32 -9.63 4.71
N ALA A 80 -13.38 -8.71 4.46
CA ALA A 80 -13.28 -7.42 5.13
C ALA A 80 -14.15 -6.32 4.49
N GLY A 81 -14.80 -6.59 3.35
CA GLY A 81 -15.58 -5.61 2.60
C GLY A 81 -14.74 -4.57 1.85
N ILE A 82 -13.44 -4.83 1.65
CA ILE A 82 -12.58 -3.98 0.83
C ILE A 82 -12.89 -4.26 -0.65
N GLY A 83 -13.17 -3.21 -1.42
CA GLY A 83 -13.39 -3.33 -2.85
C GLY A 83 -12.13 -3.76 -3.60
N SER A 84 -12.29 -4.66 -4.55
CA SER A 84 -11.20 -5.22 -5.37
C SER A 84 -11.43 -5.05 -6.88
N ASN A 85 -12.34 -4.16 -7.27
CA ASN A 85 -12.66 -3.92 -8.69
C ASN A 85 -11.47 -3.35 -9.47
N TYR A 86 -10.51 -2.71 -8.77
CA TYR A 86 -9.33 -2.08 -9.35
C TYR A 86 -8.06 -2.91 -9.16
N VAL A 87 -8.21 -4.14 -8.65
CA VAL A 87 -7.11 -5.10 -8.51
C VAL A 87 -6.86 -5.80 -9.83
N LYS A 88 -5.64 -5.70 -10.35
CA LYS A 88 -5.19 -6.48 -11.51
C LYS A 88 -4.49 -7.76 -11.08
N ARG A 89 -4.46 -8.73 -11.97
CA ARG A 89 -3.72 -10.00 -11.80
C ARG A 89 -2.69 -10.14 -12.92
N THR A 90 -1.52 -10.70 -12.58
CA THR A 90 -0.43 -10.92 -13.53
C THR A 90 0.27 -12.26 -13.32
N ASN A 91 0.77 -12.85 -14.39
CA ASN A 91 1.69 -13.99 -14.36
C ASN A 91 3.17 -13.58 -14.55
N ARG A 92 3.44 -12.25 -14.67
CA ARG A 92 4.79 -11.72 -14.88
C ARG A 92 5.63 -11.69 -13.61
N ALA A 93 4.99 -11.69 -12.45
CA ALA A 93 5.63 -11.73 -11.13
C ALA A 93 4.69 -12.30 -10.08
N ASN A 94 5.25 -12.82 -9.00
CA ASN A 94 4.50 -13.33 -7.87
C ASN A 94 3.98 -12.20 -6.97
N THR A 95 2.96 -12.50 -6.17
CA THR A 95 2.50 -11.64 -5.08
C THR A 95 3.67 -11.35 -4.12
N SER A 96 3.84 -10.10 -3.75
CA SER A 96 4.90 -9.67 -2.83
C SER A 96 4.76 -10.29 -1.46
N LEU A 97 5.89 -10.69 -0.87
CA LEU A 97 5.96 -11.23 0.49
C LEU A 97 6.93 -10.42 1.34
N ALA A 98 6.63 -10.31 2.63
CA ALA A 98 7.51 -9.75 3.64
C ALA A 98 7.62 -10.72 4.81
N PHE A 99 8.84 -11.07 5.21
CA PHE A 99 9.10 -11.82 6.44
C PHE A 99 9.47 -10.84 7.53
N VAL A 100 8.86 -10.98 8.69
CA VAL A 100 9.08 -10.11 9.85
C VAL A 100 9.66 -10.95 10.98
N ALA A 101 10.65 -10.41 11.69
CA ALA A 101 11.05 -10.94 12.99
C ALA A 101 10.98 -9.81 14.02
N LEU A 102 10.59 -10.18 15.23
CA LEU A 102 10.55 -9.27 16.38
C LEU A 102 11.77 -9.58 17.24
N LYS A 103 12.75 -8.65 17.26
CA LYS A 103 13.94 -8.76 18.09
C LYS A 103 13.59 -8.58 19.58
N GLU A 104 14.47 -9.03 20.46
CA GLU A 104 14.30 -8.91 21.93
C GLU A 104 14.17 -7.43 22.38
N ASP A 105 14.80 -6.51 21.68
CA ASP A 105 14.75 -5.07 21.93
C ASP A 105 13.45 -4.39 21.41
N GLY A 106 12.51 -5.17 20.86
CA GLY A 106 11.26 -4.69 20.28
C GLY A 106 11.39 -4.16 18.83
N ASN A 107 12.60 -4.10 18.29
CA ASN A 107 12.83 -3.73 16.89
C ASN A 107 12.36 -4.82 15.95
N ARG A 108 11.95 -4.42 14.74
CA ARG A 108 11.52 -5.33 13.67
C ARG A 108 12.64 -5.49 12.65
N GLU A 109 12.90 -6.74 12.27
CA GLU A 109 13.70 -7.08 11.10
C GLU A 109 12.76 -7.47 9.96
N PHE A 110 13.04 -7.00 8.74
CA PHE A 110 12.25 -7.31 7.55
C PHE A 110 13.12 -7.95 6.49
N SER A 111 12.59 -8.97 5.83
CA SER A 111 13.15 -9.52 4.59
C SER A 111 12.05 -9.54 3.53
N PHE A 112 12.24 -8.79 2.46
CA PHE A 112 11.26 -8.64 1.40
C PHE A 112 11.56 -9.54 0.21
N TYR A 113 10.56 -10.28 -0.22
CA TYR A 113 10.58 -11.07 -1.46
C TYR A 113 9.70 -10.36 -2.49
N ARG A 114 10.27 -9.31 -3.10
CA ARG A 114 9.60 -8.33 -3.94
C ARG A 114 10.59 -7.78 -4.99
N ASN A 115 11.14 -8.68 -5.86
CA ASN A 115 12.17 -8.29 -6.84
C ASN A 115 12.01 -8.96 -8.20
N PRO A 116 11.09 -8.50 -9.09
CA PRO A 116 9.96 -7.63 -8.77
C PRO A 116 8.82 -8.38 -8.12
N GLY A 117 8.01 -7.69 -7.33
CA GLY A 117 6.68 -8.15 -6.95
C GLY A 117 5.62 -7.76 -7.98
N ALA A 118 4.49 -8.43 -7.99
CA ALA A 118 3.40 -8.15 -8.92
C ALA A 118 2.91 -6.71 -8.85
N ASP A 119 2.79 -6.15 -7.64
CA ASP A 119 2.35 -4.79 -7.38
C ASP A 119 3.28 -3.73 -8.01
N MET A 120 4.59 -4.00 -8.08
CA MET A 120 5.56 -3.09 -8.71
C MET A 120 5.32 -2.91 -10.21
N LEU A 121 4.73 -3.92 -10.87
CA LEU A 121 4.52 -3.98 -12.32
C LEU A 121 3.17 -3.39 -12.76
N PHE A 122 2.42 -2.74 -11.88
CA PHE A 122 1.17 -2.08 -12.25
C PHE A 122 1.48 -0.83 -13.08
N GLU A 123 1.01 -0.82 -14.32
CA GLU A 123 1.29 0.24 -15.30
C GLU A 123 0.30 1.41 -15.16
N ALA A 124 0.76 2.63 -15.48
CA ALA A 124 -0.04 3.85 -15.39
C ALA A 124 -1.30 3.85 -16.27
N ASP A 125 -1.28 3.20 -17.43
CA ASP A 125 -2.43 3.05 -18.31
C ASP A 125 -3.55 2.18 -17.71
N GLY A 126 -3.20 1.44 -16.68
CA GLY A 126 -4.12 0.66 -15.88
C GLY A 126 -5.02 1.44 -14.97
N VAL A 127 -4.66 2.68 -14.63
CA VAL A 127 -5.48 3.59 -13.81
C VAL A 127 -6.53 4.24 -14.71
N LYS A 128 -7.78 4.29 -14.24
CA LYS A 128 -8.90 4.91 -14.97
C LYS A 128 -9.43 6.12 -14.23
N GLU A 129 -9.83 7.15 -14.97
CA GLU A 129 -10.31 8.40 -14.40
C GLU A 129 -11.66 8.23 -13.68
N ASP A 130 -12.56 7.42 -14.23
CA ASP A 130 -13.87 7.11 -13.68
C ASP A 130 -13.83 6.47 -12.28
N TRP A 131 -12.68 5.91 -11.88
CA TRP A 131 -12.49 5.37 -10.54
C TRP A 131 -12.53 6.43 -9.43
N PHE A 132 -12.37 7.70 -9.80
CA PHE A 132 -12.30 8.83 -8.86
C PHE A 132 -13.56 9.68 -8.81
N GLU A 133 -14.55 9.48 -9.70
CA GLU A 133 -15.78 10.29 -9.76
C GLU A 133 -16.58 10.27 -8.44
N ASP A 134 -16.65 9.13 -7.77
CA ASP A 134 -17.33 8.94 -6.47
C ASP A 134 -16.32 8.72 -5.32
N ALA A 135 -15.06 9.12 -5.50
CA ALA A 135 -14.06 9.03 -4.45
C ALA A 135 -14.12 10.25 -3.52
N TYR A 136 -13.92 10.00 -2.22
CA TYR A 136 -13.71 11.02 -1.19
C TYR A 136 -12.24 11.38 -1.04
N ALA A 137 -11.38 10.34 -0.97
CA ALA A 137 -9.95 10.50 -0.83
C ALA A 137 -9.19 9.43 -1.62
N LEU A 138 -7.99 9.81 -2.09
CA LEU A 138 -6.95 8.91 -2.57
C LEU A 138 -5.87 8.81 -1.49
N HIS A 139 -5.54 7.59 -1.05
CA HIS A 139 -4.47 7.34 -0.09
C HIS A 139 -3.33 6.53 -0.70
N PHE A 140 -2.08 6.87 -0.36
CA PHE A 140 -0.90 6.11 -0.78
C PHE A 140 0.27 6.26 0.21
N CYS A 141 1.28 5.36 0.04
CA CYS A 141 2.50 5.32 0.84
C CYS A 141 3.74 5.30 -0.08
N SER A 142 4.96 5.49 0.50
CA SER A 142 6.18 5.55 -0.31
C SER A 142 6.72 4.18 -0.73
N VAL A 143 6.29 3.09 -0.13
CA VAL A 143 6.76 1.72 -0.41
C VAL A 143 6.66 1.36 -1.89
N SER A 144 5.68 1.93 -2.58
CA SER A 144 5.41 1.67 -4.00
C SER A 144 5.84 2.81 -4.93
N LEU A 145 6.71 3.73 -4.46
CA LEU A 145 7.23 4.87 -5.24
C LEU A 145 8.67 4.68 -5.74
N GLY A 146 9.25 3.48 -5.64
CA GLY A 146 10.56 3.17 -6.19
C GLY A 146 10.61 3.24 -7.72
N ASP A 147 11.79 3.02 -8.30
CA ASP A 147 12.01 3.07 -9.76
C ASP A 147 11.41 1.83 -10.46
N PHE A 148 10.08 1.82 -10.57
CA PHE A 148 9.30 0.78 -11.26
C PHE A 148 7.91 1.33 -11.68
N PRO A 149 7.17 0.64 -12.59
CA PRO A 149 5.93 1.13 -13.21
C PRO A 149 4.89 1.70 -12.25
N MET A 150 4.73 1.13 -11.06
CA MET A 150 3.75 1.57 -10.06
C MET A 150 3.94 3.03 -9.64
N LYS A 151 5.17 3.59 -9.68
CA LYS A 151 5.43 5.01 -9.41
C LYS A 151 4.65 5.91 -10.38
N GLU A 152 4.68 5.60 -11.67
CA GLU A 152 3.95 6.35 -12.69
C GLU A 152 2.43 6.14 -12.57
N ALA A 153 2.00 4.95 -12.11
CA ALA A 153 0.60 4.73 -11.78
C ALA A 153 0.12 5.63 -10.62
N HIS A 154 0.96 5.87 -9.60
CA HIS A 154 0.66 6.84 -8.54
C HIS A 154 0.51 8.26 -9.09
N ARG A 155 1.42 8.71 -9.97
CA ARG A 155 1.30 10.04 -10.60
C ARG A 155 0.00 10.17 -11.38
N ARG A 156 -0.37 9.15 -12.13
CA ARG A 156 -1.63 9.12 -12.90
C ARG A 156 -2.84 9.12 -11.97
N ALA A 157 -2.83 8.35 -10.89
CA ALA A 157 -3.91 8.32 -9.89
C ALA A 157 -4.07 9.70 -9.22
N ILE A 158 -2.98 10.35 -8.83
CA ILE A 158 -2.97 11.70 -8.26
C ILE A 158 -3.54 12.72 -9.26
N GLN A 159 -3.13 12.64 -10.52
CA GLN A 159 -3.65 13.53 -11.58
C GLN A 159 -5.18 13.41 -11.71
N TYR A 160 -5.71 12.19 -11.76
CA TYR A 160 -7.15 11.96 -11.87
C TYR A 160 -7.89 12.33 -10.59
N ALA A 161 -7.29 12.08 -9.41
CA ALA A 161 -7.84 12.52 -8.13
C ALA A 161 -7.99 14.04 -8.08
N HIS A 162 -6.96 14.81 -8.48
CA HIS A 162 -7.02 16.26 -8.57
C HIS A 162 -8.12 16.73 -9.54
N ALA A 163 -8.22 16.13 -10.73
CA ALA A 163 -9.24 16.48 -11.73
C ALA A 163 -10.68 16.30 -11.20
N ASN A 164 -10.86 15.36 -10.26
CA ASN A 164 -12.14 15.05 -9.63
C ASN A 164 -12.34 15.68 -8.24
N ASN A 165 -11.47 16.61 -7.80
CA ASN A 165 -11.50 17.26 -6.48
C ASN A 165 -11.50 16.25 -5.32
N VAL A 166 -10.76 15.16 -5.46
CA VAL A 166 -10.56 14.12 -4.45
C VAL A 166 -9.41 14.53 -3.53
N ILE A 167 -9.59 14.42 -2.22
CA ILE A 167 -8.56 14.70 -1.22
C ILE A 167 -7.42 13.68 -1.36
N ILE A 168 -6.18 14.16 -1.38
CA ILE A 168 -4.99 13.32 -1.48
C ILE A 168 -4.33 13.18 -0.11
N SER A 169 -4.23 11.95 0.38
CA SER A 169 -3.62 11.58 1.65
C SER A 169 -2.35 10.78 1.43
N PHE A 170 -1.25 11.24 1.96
CA PHE A 170 0.06 10.59 1.87
C PHE A 170 0.62 10.25 3.26
N ASP A 171 0.97 8.99 3.47
CA ASP A 171 1.79 8.51 4.58
C ASP A 171 3.12 8.00 4.01
N PRO A 172 4.27 8.70 4.18
CA PRO A 172 5.55 8.23 3.70
C PRO A 172 5.86 6.80 4.10
N ASN A 173 5.61 6.43 5.33
CA ASN A 173 5.80 5.07 5.84
C ASN A 173 7.14 4.46 5.37
N LEU A 174 8.22 5.16 5.69
CA LEU A 174 9.55 4.90 5.16
C LEU A 174 10.03 3.48 5.45
N ARG A 175 10.54 2.82 4.42
CA ARG A 175 11.16 1.48 4.50
C ARG A 175 12.50 1.49 3.77
N PRO A 176 13.59 1.98 4.41
CA PRO A 176 14.90 2.10 3.76
C PRO A 176 15.39 0.81 3.11
N ALA A 177 15.06 -0.34 3.70
CA ALA A 177 15.44 -1.66 3.17
C ALA A 177 14.86 -1.99 1.78
N LEU A 178 13.87 -1.23 1.29
CA LEU A 178 13.27 -1.41 -0.04
C LEU A 178 13.90 -0.51 -1.11
N TRP A 179 14.79 0.37 -0.73
CA TRP A 179 15.43 1.33 -1.63
C TRP A 179 16.88 0.97 -1.85
N LYS A 180 17.39 1.20 -3.07
CA LYS A 180 18.80 1.00 -3.39
C LYS A 180 19.68 1.98 -2.63
N GLU A 181 19.22 3.24 -2.57
CA GLU A 181 19.93 4.33 -1.92
C GLU A 181 18.96 5.14 -1.05
N GLN A 182 19.36 5.48 0.17
CA GLN A 182 18.55 6.29 1.08
C GLN A 182 18.23 7.67 0.50
N ASN A 183 19.19 8.26 -0.22
CA ASN A 183 18.98 9.57 -0.85
C ASN A 183 17.89 9.53 -1.93
N GLU A 184 17.82 8.45 -2.72
CA GLU A 184 16.75 8.24 -3.70
C GLU A 184 15.37 8.21 -3.01
N MET A 185 15.24 7.49 -1.89
CA MET A 185 14.02 7.46 -1.10
C MET A 185 13.62 8.86 -0.64
N ILE A 186 14.54 9.62 -0.05
CA ILE A 186 14.29 10.96 0.46
C ILE A 186 13.83 11.90 -0.66
N GLN A 187 14.53 11.91 -1.80
CA GLN A 187 14.19 12.76 -2.93
C GLN A 187 12.82 12.41 -3.50
N THR A 188 12.53 11.13 -3.64
CA THR A 188 11.21 10.66 -4.12
C THR A 188 10.10 11.09 -3.15
N VAL A 189 10.28 10.91 -1.85
CA VAL A 189 9.28 11.32 -0.86
C VAL A 189 9.06 12.84 -0.90
N LYS A 190 10.13 13.64 -0.95
CA LYS A 190 10.06 15.11 -1.09
C LYS A 190 9.32 15.55 -2.35
N GLU A 191 9.44 14.80 -3.44
CA GLU A 191 8.73 15.06 -4.67
C GLU A 191 7.21 14.88 -4.52
N PHE A 192 6.76 13.84 -3.77
CA PHE A 192 5.34 13.53 -3.61
C PHE A 192 4.65 14.33 -2.49
N ILE A 193 5.39 14.85 -1.49
CA ILE A 193 4.81 15.67 -0.40
C ILE A 193 3.95 16.84 -0.91
N PRO A 194 4.40 17.67 -1.88
CA PRO A 194 3.60 18.80 -2.36
C PRO A 194 2.31 18.40 -3.11
N MET A 195 2.16 17.12 -3.47
CA MET A 195 0.98 16.61 -4.17
C MET A 195 -0.13 16.21 -3.21
N ALA A 196 0.13 16.19 -1.90
CA ALA A 196 -0.81 15.74 -0.88
C ALA A 196 -1.50 16.91 -0.17
N ASP A 197 -2.81 16.75 0.07
CA ASP A 197 -3.60 17.66 0.91
C ASP A 197 -3.43 17.31 2.40
N ILE A 198 -3.23 16.02 2.70
CA ILE A 198 -3.02 15.49 4.04
C ILE A 198 -1.71 14.69 4.06
N LEU A 199 -0.77 15.11 4.90
CA LEU A 199 0.47 14.39 5.16
C LEU A 199 0.45 13.83 6.59
N LYS A 200 0.51 12.50 6.72
CA LYS A 200 0.77 11.82 8.00
C LYS A 200 2.23 11.38 8.02
N ILE A 201 2.98 11.80 9.00
CA ILE A 201 4.40 11.50 9.15
C ILE A 201 4.75 11.31 10.62
N SER A 202 5.62 10.37 10.96
CA SER A 202 6.14 10.20 12.32
C SER A 202 7.31 11.16 12.60
N ASP A 203 7.63 11.36 13.89
CA ASP A 203 8.75 12.21 14.32
C ASP A 203 10.09 11.69 13.80
N GLU A 204 10.25 10.37 13.71
CA GLU A 204 11.46 9.73 13.20
C GLU A 204 11.58 9.92 11.69
N GLU A 205 10.50 9.78 10.96
CA GLU A 205 10.47 10.00 9.50
C GLU A 205 10.75 11.45 9.16
N LEU A 206 10.14 12.40 9.90
CA LEU A 206 10.37 13.82 9.70
C LEU A 206 11.84 14.22 9.87
N LYS A 207 12.57 13.59 10.80
CA LYS A 207 14.02 13.80 10.99
C LYS A 207 14.85 13.20 9.87
N SER A 208 14.30 12.23 9.13
CA SER A 208 15.01 11.48 8.07
C SER A 208 14.83 12.12 6.70
N ILE A 209 13.86 13.02 6.53
CA ILE A 209 13.53 13.75 5.32
C ILE A 209 14.10 15.17 5.41
#